data_6521c95015059b5dfc70332206b1ad63
#
_entry.id   6521c95015059b5dfc70332206b1ad63
#
_cell.length_a   1.000
_cell.length_b   1.000
_cell.length_c   1.000
_cell.angle_alpha   90.00
_cell.angle_beta   90.00
_cell.angle_gamma   90.00
#
_symmetry.space_group_name_H-M   'P 1'
#
loop_
_entity.id
_entity.type
_entity.pdbx_description
1 polymer ?
#
loop_
_entity_poly.entity_id
_entity_poly.type
_entity_poly.pdbx_seq_one_letter_code
_entity_poly.pdbx_strand_id
1 'polypeptide(L)'
;MTRLVLIAGASGSGKSRLAHASGCPSLRLDDFYFDADHPGMPCTSLGITDWDDPRSWDAETAIEALRTLLETGQTVVPTYSIGESRRTGSHQLRLDGAPCLTAEGIFAIEFLATCREAGVPAEAIYLDRPALLVFALRLRRDLAHKRKPPLILLRRGLALWRAQPALKRKALAAGF
;
A
#
# COMPACT_ATOMS: atom_id res chain seq x y z
N MET A 1 24.87 1.60 1.08
CA MET A 1 23.65 1.44 0.25
C MET A 1 22.43 1.39 1.16
N THR A 2 21.40 2.17 0.88
CA THR A 2 20.12 2.15 1.60
C THR A 2 19.39 0.83 1.31
N ARG A 3 18.94 0.12 2.35
CA ARG A 3 18.18 -1.13 2.20
C ARG A 3 16.70 -0.82 2.00
N LEU A 4 16.08 -1.44 0.99
CA LEU A 4 14.63 -1.37 0.79
C LEU A 4 13.93 -2.46 1.59
N VAL A 5 12.93 -2.09 2.37
CA VAL A 5 12.09 -3.01 3.15
C VAL A 5 10.63 -2.84 2.74
N LEU A 6 10.07 -3.83 2.08
CA LEU A 6 8.65 -3.89 1.71
C LEU A 6 7.82 -4.43 2.87
N ILE A 7 6.77 -3.73 3.23
CA ILE A 7 5.88 -4.12 4.34
C ILE A 7 4.49 -4.44 3.78
N ALA A 8 4.17 -5.73 3.71
CA ALA A 8 2.84 -6.21 3.35
C ALA A 8 2.02 -6.58 4.59
N GLY A 9 0.72 -6.72 4.41
CA GLY A 9 -0.23 -7.12 5.45
C GLY A 9 -1.63 -6.59 5.21
N ALA A 10 -2.60 -7.09 5.94
CA ALA A 10 -3.99 -6.69 5.79
C ALA A 10 -4.20 -5.18 6.00
N SER A 11 -5.19 -4.61 5.31
CA SER A 11 -5.55 -3.21 5.54
C SER A 11 -5.99 -3.00 7.00
N GLY A 12 -5.37 -2.02 7.67
CA GLY A 12 -5.59 -1.78 9.11
C GLY A 12 -4.72 -2.62 10.05
N SER A 13 -3.80 -3.45 9.55
CA SER A 13 -2.86 -4.21 10.39
C SER A 13 -1.80 -3.33 11.08
N GLY A 14 -1.62 -2.08 10.65
CA GLY A 14 -0.66 -1.14 11.22
C GLY A 14 0.66 -1.04 10.46
N LYS A 15 0.70 -1.38 9.17
CA LYS A 15 1.88 -1.24 8.30
C LYS A 15 2.48 0.18 8.34
N SER A 16 1.66 1.19 8.07
CA SER A 16 2.10 2.60 8.09
C SER A 16 2.62 3.03 9.47
N ARG A 17 2.04 2.48 10.56
CA ARG A 17 2.53 2.72 11.91
C ARG A 17 3.90 2.07 12.13
N LEU A 18 4.10 0.85 11.61
CA LEU A 18 5.40 0.17 11.67
C LEU A 18 6.45 0.93 10.86
N ALA A 19 6.12 1.31 9.63
CA ALA A 19 6.99 2.13 8.78
C ALA A 19 7.40 3.44 9.47
N HIS A 20 6.43 4.17 10.05
CA HIS A 20 6.71 5.39 10.80
C HIS A 20 7.58 5.14 12.04
N ALA A 21 7.30 4.07 12.80
CA ALA A 21 8.05 3.73 14.01
C ALA A 21 9.49 3.28 13.73
N SER A 22 9.81 2.87 12.50
CA SER A 22 11.18 2.53 12.10
C SER A 22 12.11 3.74 12.02
N GLY A 23 11.56 4.96 11.93
CA GLY A 23 12.33 6.19 11.70
C GLY A 23 12.94 6.29 10.30
N CYS A 24 12.70 5.30 9.41
CA CYS A 24 13.17 5.35 8.04
C CYS A 24 12.22 6.16 7.15
N PRO A 25 12.70 6.81 6.09
CA PRO A 25 11.85 7.32 5.04
C PRO A 25 10.89 6.25 4.52
N SER A 26 9.69 6.64 4.12
CA SER A 26 8.66 5.69 3.69
C SER A 26 8.04 6.08 2.37
N LEU A 27 8.14 5.17 1.38
CA LEU A 27 7.43 5.26 0.12
C LEU A 27 6.03 4.65 0.32
N ARG A 28 5.01 5.49 0.29
CA ARG A 28 3.63 5.04 0.42
C ARG A 28 3.11 4.58 -0.93
N LEU A 29 2.96 3.27 -1.12
CA LEU A 29 2.49 2.72 -2.39
C LEU A 29 1.05 3.13 -2.72
N ASP A 30 0.25 3.41 -1.69
CA ASP A 30 -1.13 3.90 -1.86
C ASP A 30 -1.19 5.31 -2.49
N ASP A 31 -0.08 6.05 -2.57
CA ASP A 31 -0.03 7.35 -3.25
C ASP A 31 0.07 7.22 -4.80
N PHE A 32 0.29 6.01 -5.31
CA PHE A 32 0.43 5.74 -6.75
C PHE A 32 -0.84 5.17 -7.41
N TYR A 33 -2.00 5.26 -6.78
CA TYR A 33 -3.25 4.95 -7.45
C TYR A 33 -3.48 5.84 -8.67
N PHE A 34 -4.11 5.29 -9.70
CA PHE A 34 -4.70 6.10 -10.76
C PHE A 34 -5.92 6.87 -10.25
N ASP A 35 -6.24 7.97 -10.91
CA ASP A 35 -7.47 8.73 -10.63
C ASP A 35 -8.71 7.90 -11.00
N ALA A 36 -9.83 8.12 -10.34
CA ALA A 36 -11.05 7.34 -10.55
C ALA A 36 -11.59 7.37 -11.99
N ASP A 37 -11.30 8.45 -12.73
CA ASP A 37 -11.66 8.68 -14.12
C ASP A 37 -10.58 8.23 -15.13
N HIS A 38 -9.50 7.59 -14.65
CA HIS A 38 -8.44 7.09 -15.51
C HIS A 38 -9.00 6.03 -16.49
N PRO A 39 -8.67 6.11 -17.80
CA PRO A 39 -9.13 5.13 -18.78
C PRO A 39 -8.69 3.69 -18.42
N GLY A 40 -9.63 2.76 -18.43
CA GLY A 40 -9.32 1.35 -18.17
C GLY A 40 -9.33 0.96 -16.69
N MET A 41 -9.82 1.83 -15.79
CA MET A 41 -9.98 1.45 -14.38
C MET A 41 -10.80 0.17 -14.22
N PRO A 42 -10.31 -0.80 -13.42
CA PRO A 42 -11.01 -2.05 -13.21
C PRO A 42 -12.32 -1.82 -12.44
N CYS A 43 -13.36 -2.58 -12.82
CA CYS A 43 -14.65 -2.52 -12.16
C CYS A 43 -15.02 -3.88 -11.55
N THR A 44 -15.67 -3.84 -10.40
CA THR A 44 -16.30 -5.01 -9.79
C THR A 44 -17.50 -5.47 -10.62
N SER A 45 -18.04 -6.66 -10.33
CA SER A 45 -19.29 -7.15 -10.94
C SER A 45 -20.50 -6.23 -10.72
N LEU A 46 -20.42 -5.28 -9.80
CA LEU A 46 -21.44 -4.27 -9.52
C LEU A 46 -21.23 -2.94 -10.26
N GLY A 47 -20.25 -2.88 -11.18
CA GLY A 47 -19.95 -1.67 -11.96
C GLY A 47 -19.29 -0.53 -11.18
N ILE A 48 -18.79 -0.79 -9.98
CA ILE A 48 -18.01 0.18 -9.20
C ILE A 48 -16.52 -0.10 -9.31
N THR A 49 -15.69 0.94 -9.25
CA THR A 49 -14.23 0.81 -9.34
C THR A 49 -13.68 -0.18 -8.32
N ASP A 50 -12.87 -1.12 -8.78
CA ASP A 50 -12.19 -2.10 -7.94
C ASP A 50 -10.79 -1.61 -7.56
N TRP A 51 -10.69 -0.99 -6.40
CA TRP A 51 -9.44 -0.46 -5.86
C TRP A 51 -8.50 -1.53 -5.28
N ASP A 52 -8.95 -2.77 -5.18
CA ASP A 52 -8.14 -3.90 -4.73
C ASP A 52 -7.50 -4.65 -5.92
N ASP A 53 -7.87 -4.30 -7.16
CA ASP A 53 -7.25 -4.84 -8.38
C ASP A 53 -5.94 -4.09 -8.70
N PRO A 54 -4.81 -4.79 -8.94
CA PRO A 54 -3.53 -4.14 -9.27
C PRO A 54 -3.55 -3.20 -10.47
N ARG A 55 -4.51 -3.35 -11.39
CA ARG A 55 -4.69 -2.44 -12.53
C ARG A 55 -5.18 -1.04 -12.15
N SER A 56 -5.62 -0.85 -10.90
CA SER A 56 -5.96 0.47 -10.35
C SER A 56 -4.74 1.27 -9.91
N TRP A 57 -3.53 0.67 -9.98
CA TRP A 57 -2.32 1.17 -9.38
C TRP A 57 -1.18 1.28 -10.40
N ASP A 58 -0.45 2.40 -10.37
CA ASP A 58 0.61 2.78 -11.28
C ASP A 58 1.97 2.22 -10.82
N ALA A 59 2.19 0.95 -11.14
CA ALA A 59 3.43 0.26 -10.79
C ALA A 59 4.67 0.88 -11.46
N GLU A 60 4.51 1.40 -12.69
CA GLU A 60 5.60 1.99 -13.47
C GLU A 60 6.10 3.26 -12.79
N THR A 61 5.21 4.20 -12.49
CA THR A 61 5.59 5.42 -11.77
C THR A 61 6.17 5.11 -10.38
N ALA A 62 5.64 4.09 -9.69
CA ALA A 62 6.17 3.71 -8.37
C ALA A 62 7.60 3.17 -8.43
N ILE A 63 7.92 2.31 -9.42
CA ILE A 63 9.28 1.76 -9.55
C ILE A 63 10.28 2.81 -10.06
N GLU A 64 9.86 3.73 -10.93
CA GLU A 64 10.69 4.85 -11.38
C GLU A 64 11.02 5.78 -10.22
N ALA A 65 10.02 6.15 -9.41
CA ALA A 65 10.24 6.96 -8.22
C ALA A 65 11.20 6.28 -7.23
N LEU A 66 11.05 4.97 -7.03
CA LEU A 66 11.96 4.19 -6.18
C LEU A 66 13.39 4.20 -6.70
N ARG A 67 13.60 3.94 -8.01
CA ARG A 67 14.94 3.91 -8.61
C ARG A 67 15.61 5.28 -8.49
N THR A 68 14.90 6.34 -8.87
CA THR A 68 15.40 7.72 -8.72
C THR A 68 15.79 8.03 -7.28
N LEU A 69 14.95 7.62 -6.31
CA LEU A 69 15.23 7.81 -4.89
C LEU A 69 16.50 7.08 -4.44
N LEU A 70 16.70 5.83 -4.86
CA LEU A 70 17.87 5.03 -4.49
C LEU A 70 19.16 5.53 -5.17
N GLU A 71 19.06 6.06 -6.39
CA GLU A 71 20.20 6.56 -7.19
C GLU A 71 20.64 7.97 -6.73
N THR A 72 19.68 8.87 -6.51
CA THR A 72 19.96 10.31 -6.27
C THR A 72 19.77 10.74 -4.82
N GLY A 73 19.18 9.88 -3.98
CA GLY A 73 18.83 10.21 -2.59
C GLY A 73 17.53 11.00 -2.45
N GLN A 74 16.86 11.36 -3.53
CA GLN A 74 15.60 12.11 -3.49
C GLN A 74 14.75 11.85 -4.73
N THR A 75 13.42 11.98 -4.57
CA THR A 75 12.46 11.86 -5.68
C THR A 75 11.20 12.67 -5.38
N VAL A 76 10.38 12.88 -6.40
CA VAL A 76 9.04 13.47 -6.24
C VAL A 76 8.02 12.35 -6.32
N VAL A 77 7.16 12.25 -5.31
CA VAL A 77 6.09 11.25 -5.25
C VAL A 77 4.71 11.93 -5.25
N PRO A 78 3.69 11.32 -5.85
CA PRO A 78 2.35 11.86 -5.81
C PRO A 78 1.80 11.89 -4.39
N THR A 79 0.79 12.73 -4.18
CA THR A 79 -0.06 12.72 -2.99
C THR A 79 -1.46 12.33 -3.43
N TYR A 80 -1.96 11.19 -2.94
CA TYR A 80 -3.27 10.68 -3.31
C TYR A 80 -4.31 10.90 -2.20
N SER A 81 -5.46 11.45 -2.58
CA SER A 81 -6.61 11.61 -1.69
C SER A 81 -7.60 10.45 -1.88
N ILE A 82 -7.61 9.52 -0.92
CA ILE A 82 -8.58 8.41 -0.93
C ILE A 82 -10.04 8.93 -0.90
N GLY A 83 -10.27 10.07 -0.23
CA GLY A 83 -11.61 10.68 -0.15
C GLY A 83 -12.09 11.23 -1.48
N GLU A 84 -11.19 11.79 -2.28
CA GLU A 84 -11.46 12.36 -3.60
C GLU A 84 -11.21 11.37 -4.74
N SER A 85 -10.60 10.22 -4.43
CA SER A 85 -10.22 9.18 -5.39
C SER A 85 -9.35 9.73 -6.54
N ARG A 86 -8.41 10.61 -6.22
CA ARG A 86 -7.53 11.28 -7.19
C ARG A 86 -6.22 11.75 -6.60
N ARG A 87 -5.24 11.99 -7.46
CA ARG A 87 -4.00 12.69 -7.11
C ARG A 87 -4.31 14.17 -6.86
N THR A 88 -3.88 14.70 -5.72
CA THR A 88 -4.15 16.09 -5.31
C THR A 88 -2.91 16.97 -5.32
N GLY A 89 -1.74 16.38 -5.57
CA GLY A 89 -0.47 17.07 -5.62
C GLY A 89 0.71 16.13 -5.63
N SER A 90 1.87 16.63 -5.24
CA SER A 90 3.09 15.85 -5.07
C SER A 90 3.93 16.43 -3.94
N HIS A 91 4.86 15.63 -3.42
CA HIS A 91 5.82 16.05 -2.41
C HIS A 91 7.18 15.41 -2.66
N GLN A 92 8.21 16.00 -2.10
CA GLN A 92 9.57 15.48 -2.19
C GLN A 92 9.78 14.42 -1.10
N LEU A 93 10.26 13.24 -1.49
CA LEU A 93 10.76 12.20 -0.61
C LEU A 93 12.29 12.20 -0.67
N ARG A 94 12.96 12.17 0.48
CA ARG A 94 14.42 12.20 0.60
C ARG A 94 14.89 11.06 1.50
N LEU A 95 16.05 10.50 1.17
CA LEU A 95 16.71 9.50 2.02
C LEU A 95 17.50 10.14 3.17
N ASP A 96 18.09 11.31 2.93
CA ASP A 96 18.92 12.05 3.89
C ASP A 96 19.96 11.16 4.61
N GLY A 97 20.55 10.21 3.87
CA GLY A 97 21.54 9.27 4.38
C GLY A 97 20.97 8.12 5.21
N ALA A 98 19.66 7.94 5.25
CA ALA A 98 19.02 6.85 6.00
C ALA A 98 19.52 5.46 5.57
N PRO A 99 19.77 4.55 6.52
CA PRO A 99 20.28 3.20 6.21
C PRO A 99 19.20 2.29 5.60
N CYS A 100 17.93 2.66 5.75
CA CYS A 100 16.80 1.92 5.21
C CYS A 100 15.73 2.87 4.63
N LEU A 101 14.99 2.34 3.67
CA LEU A 101 13.77 2.89 3.10
C LEU A 101 12.67 1.86 3.30
N THR A 102 11.53 2.26 3.82
CA THR A 102 10.36 1.38 3.87
C THR A 102 9.43 1.68 2.69
N ALA A 103 8.80 0.65 2.11
CA ALA A 103 7.70 0.83 1.17
C ALA A 103 6.50 0.01 1.66
N GLU A 104 5.32 0.64 1.77
CA GLU A 104 4.14 0.00 2.33
C GLU A 104 2.87 0.39 1.57
N GLY A 105 1.93 -0.55 1.50
CA GLY A 105 0.64 -0.38 0.84
C GLY A 105 -0.04 -1.72 0.64
N ILE A 106 -1.21 -1.70 0.03
CA ILE A 106 -1.93 -2.95 -0.27
C ILE A 106 -1.26 -3.72 -1.41
N PHE A 107 -0.56 -3.03 -2.32
CA PHE A 107 0.16 -3.62 -3.46
C PHE A 107 1.65 -3.92 -3.17
N ALA A 108 2.06 -3.95 -1.90
CA ALA A 108 3.45 -4.29 -1.56
C ALA A 108 3.87 -5.68 -2.07
N ILE A 109 2.91 -6.62 -2.19
CA ILE A 109 3.17 -7.98 -2.70
C ILE A 109 3.48 -7.93 -4.20
N GLU A 110 2.67 -7.20 -4.97
CA GLU A 110 2.84 -6.97 -6.41
C GLU A 110 4.13 -6.18 -6.67
N PHE A 111 4.38 -5.16 -5.87
CA PHE A 111 5.58 -4.33 -6.00
C PHE A 111 6.87 -5.09 -5.77
N LEU A 112 6.88 -6.14 -4.95
CA LEU A 112 8.05 -7.02 -4.80
C LEU A 112 8.42 -7.69 -6.12
N ALA A 113 7.43 -8.14 -6.90
CA ALA A 113 7.68 -8.68 -8.24
C ALA A 113 8.26 -7.62 -9.17
N THR A 114 7.68 -6.43 -9.20
CA THR A 114 8.18 -5.28 -9.98
C THR A 114 9.62 -4.92 -9.60
N CYS A 115 9.95 -4.90 -8.30
CA CYS A 115 11.31 -4.65 -7.83
C CYS A 115 12.30 -5.72 -8.35
N ARG A 116 11.91 -7.01 -8.31
CA ARG A 116 12.75 -8.10 -8.82
C ARG A 116 12.99 -7.99 -10.32
N GLU A 117 11.97 -7.70 -11.10
CA GLU A 117 12.07 -7.48 -12.55
C GLU A 117 12.97 -6.28 -12.87
N ALA A 118 12.90 -5.23 -12.06
CA ALA A 118 13.74 -4.05 -12.19
C ALA A 118 15.16 -4.22 -11.64
N GLY A 119 15.51 -5.38 -11.07
CA GLY A 119 16.82 -5.64 -10.46
C GLY A 119 17.06 -4.88 -9.15
N VAL A 120 16.01 -4.41 -8.48
CA VAL A 120 16.10 -3.70 -7.20
C VAL A 120 15.97 -4.70 -6.05
N PRO A 121 17.04 -4.92 -5.25
CA PRO A 121 16.97 -5.82 -4.11
C PRO A 121 16.07 -5.27 -3.01
N ALA A 122 15.18 -6.11 -2.49
CA ALA A 122 14.24 -5.74 -1.44
C ALA A 122 14.10 -6.84 -0.39
N GLU A 123 14.10 -6.46 0.87
CA GLU A 123 13.67 -7.31 1.98
C GLU A 123 12.15 -7.25 2.09
N ALA A 124 11.50 -8.37 2.38
CA ALA A 124 10.04 -8.46 2.43
C ALA A 124 9.57 -8.89 3.83
N ILE A 125 8.69 -8.11 4.43
CA ILE A 125 8.12 -8.34 5.75
C ILE A 125 6.60 -8.40 5.66
N TYR A 126 6.00 -9.52 6.08
CA TYR A 126 4.56 -9.63 6.22
C TYR A 126 4.14 -9.34 7.67
N LEU A 127 3.36 -8.27 7.87
CA LEU A 127 2.82 -7.93 9.19
C LEU A 127 1.58 -8.82 9.47
N ASP A 128 1.84 -9.96 10.10
CA ASP A 128 0.80 -10.90 10.52
C ASP A 128 0.18 -10.46 11.85
N ARG A 129 -1.11 -10.22 11.84
CA ARG A 129 -1.89 -9.93 13.06
C ARG A 129 -3.16 -10.76 13.08
N PRO A 130 -3.63 -11.15 14.29
CA PRO A 130 -4.91 -11.85 14.43
C PRO A 130 -6.03 -11.10 13.70
N ALA A 131 -6.75 -11.83 12.85
CA ALA A 131 -7.76 -11.24 11.97
C ALA A 131 -8.85 -10.45 12.70
N LEU A 132 -9.23 -10.93 13.90
CA LEU A 132 -10.19 -10.23 14.77
C LEU A 132 -9.67 -8.88 15.25
N LEU A 133 -8.39 -8.81 15.60
CA LEU A 133 -7.75 -7.54 16.02
C LEU A 133 -7.70 -6.55 14.84
N VAL A 134 -7.33 -7.02 13.65
CA VAL A 134 -7.31 -6.19 12.44
C VAL A 134 -8.70 -5.65 12.12
N PHE A 135 -9.72 -6.51 12.23
CA PHE A 135 -11.12 -6.10 12.07
C PHE A 135 -11.51 -5.00 13.06
N ALA A 136 -11.22 -5.19 14.36
CA ALA A 136 -11.56 -4.22 15.40
C ALA A 136 -10.85 -2.87 15.21
N LEU A 137 -9.53 -2.88 14.92
CA LEU A 137 -8.74 -1.67 14.67
C LEU A 137 -9.25 -0.90 13.44
N ARG A 138 -9.58 -1.62 12.37
CA ARG A 138 -10.14 -1.04 11.15
C ARG A 138 -11.50 -0.42 11.40
N LEU A 139 -12.41 -1.16 12.05
CA LEU A 139 -13.75 -0.68 12.36
C LEU A 139 -13.69 0.60 13.19
N ARG A 140 -12.84 0.62 14.23
CA ARG A 140 -12.61 1.81 15.07
C ARG A 140 -12.13 3.01 14.23
N ARG A 141 -11.15 2.80 13.35
CA ARG A 141 -10.62 3.85 12.46
C ARG A 141 -11.71 4.39 11.52
N ASP A 142 -12.44 3.51 10.87
CA ASP A 142 -13.41 3.88 9.85
C ASP A 142 -14.65 4.57 10.47
N LEU A 143 -15.04 4.19 11.70
CA LEU A 143 -16.05 4.89 12.50
C LEU A 143 -15.59 6.28 12.94
N ALA A 144 -14.36 6.43 13.39
CA ALA A 144 -13.79 7.71 13.81
C ALA A 144 -13.77 8.75 12.67
N HIS A 145 -13.54 8.29 11.43
CA HIS A 145 -13.47 9.15 10.25
C HIS A 145 -14.81 9.32 9.51
N LYS A 146 -15.91 8.76 10.03
CA LYS A 146 -17.30 8.86 9.46
C LYS A 146 -17.37 8.55 7.96
N ARG A 147 -16.51 7.65 7.46
CA ARG A 147 -16.32 7.42 6.02
C ARG A 147 -17.52 6.77 5.32
N LYS A 148 -18.30 5.94 6.02
CA LYS A 148 -19.47 5.22 5.47
C LYS A 148 -20.46 4.81 6.58
N PRO A 149 -21.72 4.46 6.22
CA PRO A 149 -22.68 3.91 7.18
C PRO A 149 -22.15 2.66 7.92
N PRO A 150 -22.43 2.50 9.22
CA PRO A 150 -21.86 1.43 10.06
C PRO A 150 -22.10 0.01 9.51
N LEU A 151 -23.26 -0.25 8.91
CA LEU A 151 -23.60 -1.56 8.35
C LEU A 151 -22.72 -1.92 7.14
N ILE A 152 -22.39 -0.94 6.31
CA ILE A 152 -21.49 -1.12 5.16
C ILE A 152 -20.06 -1.42 5.65
N LEU A 153 -19.62 -0.70 6.70
CA LEU A 153 -18.30 -0.90 7.32
C LEU A 153 -18.19 -2.31 7.92
N LEU A 154 -19.24 -2.78 8.58
CA LEU A 154 -19.29 -4.12 9.16
C LEU A 154 -19.21 -5.22 8.09
N ARG A 155 -20.03 -5.12 7.02
CA ARG A 155 -20.02 -6.07 5.89
C ARG A 155 -18.66 -6.10 5.20
N ARG A 156 -18.08 -4.94 4.91
CA ARG A 156 -16.74 -4.84 4.29
C ARG A 156 -15.66 -5.39 5.21
N GLY A 157 -15.74 -5.09 6.50
CA GLY A 157 -14.81 -5.61 7.50
C GLY A 157 -14.84 -7.13 7.57
N LEU A 158 -16.03 -7.75 7.54
CA LEU A 158 -16.20 -9.20 7.55
C LEU A 158 -15.67 -9.88 6.27
N ALA A 159 -15.89 -9.25 5.10
CA ALA A 159 -15.34 -9.75 3.84
C ALA A 159 -13.81 -9.77 3.86
N LEU A 160 -13.19 -8.69 4.32
CA LEU A 160 -11.73 -8.59 4.44
C LEU A 160 -11.15 -9.52 5.52
N TRP A 161 -11.87 -9.72 6.61
CA TRP A 161 -11.51 -10.72 7.61
C TRP A 161 -11.43 -12.13 7.01
N ARG A 162 -12.41 -12.49 6.18
CA ARG A 162 -12.42 -13.79 5.47
C ARG A 162 -11.33 -13.90 4.41
N ALA A 163 -10.95 -12.79 3.78
CA ALA A 163 -9.91 -12.76 2.75
C ALA A 163 -8.47 -12.79 3.32
N GLN A 164 -8.29 -12.51 4.63
CA GLN A 164 -6.97 -12.39 5.24
C GLN A 164 -6.10 -13.65 5.11
N PRO A 165 -6.60 -14.90 5.28
CA PRO A 165 -5.79 -16.10 5.08
C PRO A 165 -5.29 -16.28 3.65
N ALA A 166 -6.09 -15.88 2.65
CA ALA A 166 -5.68 -15.91 1.25
C ALA A 166 -4.58 -14.87 0.96
N LEU A 167 -4.73 -13.67 1.49
CA LEU A 167 -3.71 -12.61 1.39
C LEU A 167 -2.37 -13.06 2.01
N LYS A 168 -2.41 -13.67 3.20
CA LYS A 168 -1.21 -14.20 3.85
C LYS A 168 -0.54 -15.27 3.00
N ARG A 169 -1.29 -16.24 2.46
CA ARG A 169 -0.74 -17.26 1.55
C ARG A 169 -0.09 -16.65 0.32
N LYS A 170 -0.74 -15.66 -0.31
CA LYS A 170 -0.20 -14.93 -1.45
C LYS A 170 1.13 -14.24 -1.10
N ALA A 171 1.20 -13.57 0.05
CA ALA A 171 2.42 -12.92 0.51
C ALA A 171 3.56 -13.92 0.73
N LEU A 172 3.30 -15.03 1.45
CA LEU A 172 4.31 -16.06 1.69
C LEU A 172 4.79 -16.71 0.39
N ALA A 173 3.89 -16.98 -0.56
CA ALA A 173 4.25 -17.51 -1.88
C ALA A 173 5.09 -16.52 -2.70
N ALA A 174 4.91 -15.21 -2.50
CA ALA A 174 5.72 -14.17 -3.13
C ALA A 174 7.09 -13.96 -2.46
N GLY A 175 7.32 -14.53 -1.27
CA GLY A 175 8.60 -14.45 -0.55
C GLY A 175 8.63 -13.41 0.59
N PHE A 176 7.45 -13.04 1.13
CA PHE A 176 7.34 -12.28 2.38
C PHE A 176 7.49 -13.16 3.61
#